data_8e77a3f0502a701147c5f25efcdc6cc9
#
_entry.id   8e77a3f0502a701147c5f25efcdc6cc9
#
_cell.length_a   1.000
_cell.length_b   1.000
_cell.length_c   1.000
_cell.angle_alpha   90.00
_cell.angle_beta   90.00
_cell.angle_gamma   90.00
#
_symmetry.space_group_name_H-M   'P 1'
#
loop_
_entity.id
_entity.type
_entity.pdbx_description
1 polymer ?
#
loop_
_entity_poly.entity_id
_entity_poly.type
_entity_poly.pdbx_seq_one_letter_code
_entity_poly.pdbx_strand_id
1 'polypeptide(L)'
;LAAGAQPAAPGEYTRRAFLNGKLGLTQAEAVMDLIAADGRQGAALANAALGGALAKKINAQKAQLTALQAHLAAWVDFPEEDVPELDPAHLRTVLGAVREELDGLIRSYDAGAVLREGVDCAIVGRPNAGKSTLLNLLAGFDRAIVTPVAGTTRDVVEQAVQLGDIRLNLFDTAGLRETEDAIEAEGIRRSWKKLEEAGLILAVFDGSEPPSREDLALAQRCAGRPAIALVNKEDKPTRFDAELIAPYFAMVLPVCCREEGSRKV
;
A
#
# COMPACT_ATOMS: atom_id res chain seq x y z
N LEU A 1 -20.42 -9.71 36.50
CA LEU A 1 -21.09 -8.45 36.82
C LEU A 1 -21.45 -8.37 38.32
N ALA A 2 -22.05 -9.42 38.90
CA ALA A 2 -22.40 -9.42 40.33
C ALA A 2 -21.19 -9.29 41.28
N ALA A 3 -19.99 -9.68 40.84
CA ALA A 3 -18.74 -9.57 41.58
C ALA A 3 -17.90 -8.31 41.22
N GLY A 4 -18.52 -7.29 40.60
CA GLY A 4 -17.87 -6.03 40.25
C GLY A 4 -17.11 -6.06 38.92
N ALA A 5 -17.17 -7.16 38.16
CA ALA A 5 -16.60 -7.20 36.82
C ALA A 5 -17.40 -6.34 35.85
N GLN A 6 -16.72 -5.67 34.93
CA GLN A 6 -17.34 -4.85 33.90
C GLN A 6 -16.98 -5.41 32.51
N PRO A 7 -17.86 -5.26 31.48
CA PRO A 7 -17.52 -5.57 30.12
C PRO A 7 -16.31 -4.76 29.67
N ALA A 8 -15.33 -5.40 29.02
CA ALA A 8 -14.19 -4.70 28.47
C ALA A 8 -14.57 -3.98 27.17
N ALA A 9 -14.04 -2.77 26.99
CA ALA A 9 -14.14 -2.06 25.72
C ALA A 9 -13.26 -2.72 24.63
N PRO A 10 -13.54 -2.48 23.34
CA PRO A 10 -12.66 -2.96 22.25
C PRO A 10 -11.21 -2.56 22.47
N GLY A 11 -10.28 -3.51 22.36
CA GLY A 11 -8.85 -3.29 22.56
C GLY A 11 -8.38 -3.10 24.01
N GLU A 12 -9.27 -3.13 25.00
CA GLU A 12 -8.91 -2.84 26.40
C GLU A 12 -7.87 -3.82 26.96
N TYR A 13 -7.96 -5.11 26.65
CA TYR A 13 -6.96 -6.10 27.10
C TYR A 13 -5.58 -5.81 26.54
N THR A 14 -5.48 -5.50 25.24
CA THR A 14 -4.22 -5.14 24.56
C THR A 14 -3.64 -3.86 25.16
N ARG A 15 -4.48 -2.84 25.37
CA ARG A 15 -4.08 -1.58 26.02
C ARG A 15 -3.54 -1.81 27.43
N ARG A 16 -4.21 -2.62 28.24
CA ARG A 16 -3.74 -2.96 29.59
C ARG A 16 -2.43 -3.75 29.56
N ALA A 17 -2.29 -4.68 28.63
CA ALA A 17 -1.05 -5.44 28.47
C ALA A 17 0.12 -4.51 28.11
N PHE A 18 -0.09 -3.55 27.22
CA PHE A 18 0.89 -2.52 26.88
C PHE A 18 1.24 -1.63 28.08
N LEU A 19 0.26 -1.07 28.77
CA LEU A 19 0.48 -0.21 29.94
C LEU A 19 1.20 -0.93 31.09
N ASN A 20 0.99 -2.24 31.22
CA ASN A 20 1.66 -3.07 32.23
C ASN A 20 3.00 -3.65 31.73
N GLY A 21 3.53 -3.20 30.58
CA GLY A 21 4.81 -3.63 30.03
C GLY A 21 4.87 -5.09 29.55
N LYS A 22 3.71 -5.75 29.36
CA LYS A 22 3.64 -7.13 28.88
C LYS A 22 3.76 -7.22 27.34
N LEU A 23 3.39 -6.16 26.66
CA LEU A 23 3.52 -6.00 25.20
C LEU A 23 4.22 -4.68 24.90
N GLY A 24 5.09 -4.67 23.88
CA GLY A 24 5.58 -3.43 23.29
C GLY A 24 4.51 -2.77 22.40
N LEU A 25 4.72 -1.50 22.02
CA LEU A 25 3.78 -0.76 21.18
C LEU A 25 3.54 -1.47 19.84
N THR A 26 4.61 -1.86 19.15
CA THR A 26 4.54 -2.58 17.86
C THR A 26 3.80 -3.92 17.95
N GLN A 27 3.89 -4.59 19.10
CA GLN A 27 3.16 -5.83 19.35
C GLN A 27 1.67 -5.56 19.61
N ALA A 28 1.35 -4.47 20.30
CA ALA A 28 -0.03 -4.08 20.53
C ALA A 28 -0.73 -3.67 19.22
N GLU A 29 -0.04 -2.97 18.33
CA GLU A 29 -0.52 -2.66 16.98
C GLU A 29 -0.71 -3.93 16.13
N ALA A 30 0.24 -4.87 16.21
CA ALA A 30 0.18 -6.13 15.46
C ALA A 30 -1.04 -7.00 15.80
N VAL A 31 -1.63 -6.84 17.00
CA VAL A 31 -2.91 -7.50 17.33
C VAL A 31 -4.02 -7.03 16.40
N MET A 32 -4.09 -5.73 16.12
CA MET A 32 -5.09 -5.17 15.20
C MET A 32 -4.80 -5.58 13.77
N ASP A 33 -3.54 -5.54 13.35
CA ASP A 33 -3.12 -5.98 12.02
C ASP A 33 -3.49 -7.47 11.80
N LEU A 34 -3.33 -8.31 12.82
CA LEU A 34 -3.70 -9.73 12.72
C LEU A 34 -5.21 -9.95 12.60
N ILE A 35 -6.02 -9.13 13.29
CA ILE A 35 -7.48 -9.18 13.21
C ILE A 35 -7.96 -8.69 11.83
N ALA A 36 -7.27 -7.67 11.28
CA ALA A 36 -7.60 -7.05 10.00
C ALA A 36 -7.00 -7.77 8.78
N ALA A 37 -6.14 -8.78 8.98
CA ALA A 37 -5.45 -9.45 7.89
C ALA A 37 -6.40 -10.23 6.99
N ASP A 38 -6.48 -9.85 5.72
CA ASP A 38 -7.35 -10.48 4.72
C ASP A 38 -6.70 -11.67 3.99
N GLY A 39 -5.37 -11.87 4.14
CA GLY A 39 -4.62 -12.92 3.44
C GLY A 39 -3.57 -13.61 4.30
N ARG A 40 -3.04 -14.73 3.81
CA ARG A 40 -2.03 -15.54 4.53
C ARG A 40 -0.75 -14.76 4.81
N GLN A 41 -0.28 -13.97 3.85
CA GLN A 41 0.96 -13.20 4.00
C GLN A 41 0.77 -12.04 4.98
N GLY A 42 -0.36 -11.33 4.93
CA GLY A 42 -0.71 -10.29 5.90
C GLY A 42 -0.76 -10.85 7.33
N ALA A 43 -1.44 -11.99 7.52
CA ALA A 43 -1.51 -12.67 8.81
C ALA A 43 -0.11 -13.15 9.29
N ALA A 44 0.75 -13.64 8.40
CA ALA A 44 2.11 -14.05 8.74
C ALA A 44 2.98 -12.86 9.18
N LEU A 45 2.87 -11.72 8.50
CA LEU A 45 3.56 -10.48 8.88
C LEU A 45 3.08 -9.96 10.24
N ALA A 46 1.76 -9.89 10.45
CA ALA A 46 1.18 -9.47 11.72
C ALA A 46 1.62 -10.40 12.87
N ASN A 47 1.66 -11.72 12.63
CA ASN A 47 2.13 -12.69 13.62
C ASN A 47 3.63 -12.52 13.92
N ALA A 48 4.46 -12.23 12.91
CA ALA A 48 5.89 -11.94 13.10
C ALA A 48 6.08 -10.64 13.90
N ALA A 49 5.29 -9.62 13.64
CA ALA A 49 5.29 -8.36 14.38
C ALA A 49 4.85 -8.57 15.84
N LEU A 50 3.81 -9.38 16.08
CA LEU A 50 3.35 -9.80 17.40
C LEU A 50 4.45 -10.58 18.15
N GLY A 51 5.23 -11.40 17.45
CA GLY A 51 6.43 -12.06 17.97
C GLY A 51 7.60 -11.12 18.29
N GLY A 52 7.45 -9.82 18.06
CA GLY A 52 8.42 -8.78 18.35
C GLY A 52 9.61 -8.74 17.38
N ALA A 53 9.44 -9.17 16.12
CA ALA A 53 10.52 -9.23 15.13
C ALA A 53 11.17 -7.86 14.91
N LEU A 54 10.38 -6.80 14.75
CA LEU A 54 10.89 -5.43 14.60
C LEU A 54 11.58 -4.95 15.88
N ALA A 55 10.96 -5.16 17.06
CA ALA A 55 11.52 -4.75 18.34
C ALA A 55 12.88 -5.41 18.60
N LYS A 56 13.06 -6.68 18.24
CA LYS A 56 14.35 -7.39 18.36
C LYS A 56 15.43 -6.73 17.50
N LYS A 57 15.12 -6.41 16.24
CA LYS A 57 16.07 -5.73 15.33
C LYS A 57 16.44 -4.35 15.86
N ILE A 58 15.48 -3.52 16.22
CA ILE A 58 15.72 -2.17 16.77
C ILE A 58 16.54 -2.22 18.07
N ASN A 59 16.20 -3.15 18.99
CA ASN A 59 16.93 -3.29 20.24
C ASN A 59 18.38 -3.75 20.02
N ALA A 60 18.66 -4.58 19.02
CA ALA A 60 20.04 -4.95 18.65
C ALA A 60 20.86 -3.73 18.21
N GLN A 61 20.28 -2.86 17.36
CA GLN A 61 20.94 -1.61 16.93
C GLN A 61 21.12 -0.64 18.10
N LYS A 62 20.09 -0.50 18.94
CA LYS A 62 20.16 0.31 20.16
C LYS A 62 21.28 -0.14 21.09
N ALA A 63 21.44 -1.45 21.29
CA ALA A 63 22.51 -1.98 22.15
C ALA A 63 23.91 -1.63 21.62
N GLN A 64 24.14 -1.71 20.30
CA GLN A 64 25.41 -1.30 19.68
C GLN A 64 25.70 0.18 19.90
N LEU A 65 24.72 1.05 19.66
CA LEU A 65 24.86 2.49 19.88
C LEU A 65 25.10 2.83 21.35
N THR A 66 24.39 2.14 22.27
CA THR A 66 24.55 2.34 23.72
C THR A 66 25.96 1.92 24.17
N ALA A 67 26.51 0.83 23.62
CA ALA A 67 27.86 0.38 23.93
C ALA A 67 28.91 1.41 23.46
N LEU A 68 28.76 1.96 22.24
CA LEU A 68 29.62 3.03 21.75
C LEU A 68 29.51 4.29 22.60
N GLN A 69 28.31 4.70 22.99
CA GLN A 69 28.07 5.85 23.84
C GLN A 69 28.73 5.68 25.22
N ALA A 70 28.57 4.49 25.82
CA ALA A 70 29.20 4.18 27.11
C ALA A 70 30.73 4.22 27.04
N HIS A 71 31.33 3.68 25.98
CA HIS A 71 32.78 3.73 25.76
C HIS A 71 33.25 5.17 25.60
N LEU A 72 32.55 5.97 24.79
CA LEU A 72 32.89 7.38 24.56
C LEU A 72 32.77 8.21 25.85
N ALA A 73 31.73 7.98 26.65
CA ALA A 73 31.55 8.63 27.94
C ALA A 73 32.70 8.28 28.90
N ALA A 74 33.06 6.99 29.01
CA ALA A 74 34.15 6.56 29.86
C ALA A 74 35.49 7.18 29.45
N TRP A 75 35.77 7.25 28.14
CA TRP A 75 37.00 7.86 27.63
C TRP A 75 37.07 9.38 27.90
N VAL A 76 35.93 10.09 27.85
CA VAL A 76 35.87 11.53 28.14
C VAL A 76 35.94 11.83 29.65
N ASP A 77 35.21 11.05 30.46
CA ASP A 77 35.04 11.31 31.90
C ASP A 77 36.25 10.85 32.72
N PHE A 78 37.00 9.87 32.22
CA PHE A 78 38.13 9.26 32.94
C PHE A 78 39.45 9.33 32.12
N PRO A 79 39.95 10.54 31.78
CA PRO A 79 41.12 10.69 30.89
C PRO A 79 42.43 10.20 31.53
N GLU A 80 42.47 10.00 32.85
CA GLU A 80 43.63 9.48 33.58
C GLU A 80 43.63 7.96 33.78
N GLU A 81 42.52 7.29 33.36
CA GLU A 81 42.38 5.84 33.42
C GLU A 81 42.76 5.22 32.06
N ASP A 82 43.25 3.96 32.08
CA ASP A 82 43.62 3.21 30.88
C ASP A 82 42.37 2.79 30.05
N VAL A 83 41.46 3.75 29.75
CA VAL A 83 40.36 3.56 28.83
C VAL A 83 40.89 3.63 27.40
N PRO A 84 40.74 2.57 26.58
CA PRO A 84 41.24 2.61 25.23
C PRO A 84 40.58 3.72 24.41
N GLU A 85 41.39 4.46 23.65
CA GLU A 85 40.88 5.45 22.69
C GLU A 85 39.92 4.77 21.69
N LEU A 86 38.82 5.44 21.37
CA LEU A 86 37.85 4.95 20.39
C LEU A 86 38.43 5.18 18.99
N ASP A 87 38.85 4.08 18.32
CA ASP A 87 39.29 4.14 16.93
C ASP A 87 38.22 4.72 16.00
N PRO A 88 38.48 5.85 15.32
CA PRO A 88 37.52 6.44 14.37
C PRO A 88 37.13 5.51 13.22
N ALA A 89 37.97 4.56 12.83
CA ALA A 89 37.65 3.58 11.81
C ALA A 89 36.64 2.55 12.33
N HIS A 90 36.83 2.08 13.56
CA HIS A 90 35.88 1.18 14.23
C HIS A 90 34.51 1.88 14.43
N LEU A 91 34.52 3.15 14.87
CA LEU A 91 33.30 3.94 15.04
C LEU A 91 32.52 4.06 13.73
N ARG A 92 33.19 4.40 12.62
CA ARG A 92 32.55 4.50 11.31
C ARG A 92 31.98 3.17 10.84
N THR A 93 32.69 2.08 11.09
CA THR A 93 32.22 0.72 10.72
C THR A 93 30.95 0.35 11.45
N VAL A 94 30.88 0.54 12.77
CA VAL A 94 29.68 0.22 13.55
C VAL A 94 28.50 1.12 13.18
N LEU A 95 28.72 2.43 13.05
CA LEU A 95 27.66 3.36 12.63
C LEU A 95 27.18 3.07 11.21
N GLY A 96 28.09 2.68 10.31
CA GLY A 96 27.75 2.24 8.95
C GLY A 96 26.85 1.01 8.94
N ALA A 97 27.21 -0.01 9.72
CA ALA A 97 26.42 -1.23 9.84
C ALA A 97 25.01 -0.97 10.44
N VAL A 98 24.93 -0.14 11.48
CA VAL A 98 23.65 0.28 12.06
C VAL A 98 22.79 1.00 11.03
N ARG A 99 23.37 1.92 10.28
CA ARG A 99 22.68 2.66 9.22
C ARG A 99 22.15 1.73 8.13
N GLU A 100 22.99 0.82 7.62
CA GLU A 100 22.56 -0.14 6.58
C GLU A 100 21.39 -1.02 7.02
N GLU A 101 21.40 -1.49 8.27
CA GLU A 101 20.30 -2.29 8.81
C GLU A 101 19.00 -1.45 8.92
N LEU A 102 19.09 -0.21 9.38
CA LEU A 102 17.93 0.71 9.45
C LEU A 102 17.41 1.07 8.06
N ASP A 103 18.30 1.34 7.10
CA ASP A 103 17.93 1.60 5.71
C ASP A 103 17.26 0.36 5.09
N GLY A 104 17.69 -0.85 5.44
CA GLY A 104 17.05 -2.10 5.06
C GLY A 104 15.62 -2.23 5.60
N LEU A 105 15.41 -1.85 6.88
CA LEU A 105 14.07 -1.84 7.49
C LEU A 105 13.16 -0.82 6.80
N ILE A 106 13.66 0.38 6.48
CA ILE A 106 12.91 1.42 5.78
C ILE A 106 12.47 0.92 4.39
N ARG A 107 13.39 0.33 3.61
CA ARG A 107 13.05 -0.23 2.28
C ARG A 107 12.02 -1.35 2.34
N SER A 108 11.98 -2.12 3.41
CA SER A 108 10.98 -3.19 3.58
C SER A 108 9.60 -2.68 4.00
N TYR A 109 9.49 -1.42 4.41
CA TYR A 109 8.24 -0.82 4.90
C TYR A 109 7.16 -0.76 3.81
N ASP A 110 7.51 -0.29 2.61
CA ASP A 110 6.56 -0.12 1.50
C ASP A 110 5.95 -1.46 1.07
N ALA A 111 6.77 -2.51 0.99
CA ALA A 111 6.27 -3.86 0.68
C ALA A 111 5.34 -4.41 1.79
N GLY A 112 5.65 -4.12 3.05
CA GLY A 112 4.81 -4.47 4.19
C GLY A 112 3.49 -3.70 4.22
N ALA A 113 3.52 -2.41 3.87
CA ALA A 113 2.33 -1.56 3.78
C ALA A 113 1.36 -2.07 2.71
N VAL A 114 1.85 -2.46 1.53
CA VAL A 114 1.05 -3.08 0.47
C VAL A 114 0.31 -4.34 0.96
N LEU A 115 0.97 -5.19 1.73
CA LEU A 115 0.34 -6.41 2.25
C LEU A 115 -0.64 -6.16 3.41
N ARG A 116 -0.49 -5.05 4.13
CA ARG A 116 -1.34 -4.67 5.27
C ARG A 116 -2.53 -3.83 4.85
N GLU A 117 -2.31 -2.81 4.06
CA GLU A 117 -3.30 -1.78 3.70
C GLU A 117 -3.91 -2.03 2.32
N GLY A 118 -3.23 -2.85 1.51
CA GLY A 118 -3.57 -3.04 0.11
C GLY A 118 -2.98 -1.95 -0.77
N VAL A 119 -3.39 -1.96 -2.04
CA VAL A 119 -3.01 -0.99 -3.03
C VAL A 119 -4.23 -0.19 -3.46
N ASP A 120 -4.17 1.11 -3.31
CA ASP A 120 -5.17 2.01 -3.84
C ASP A 120 -5.08 2.03 -5.37
N CYS A 121 -6.14 1.55 -6.02
CA CYS A 121 -6.18 1.32 -7.46
C CYS A 121 -7.27 2.17 -8.12
N ALA A 122 -6.84 3.10 -8.97
CA ALA A 122 -7.74 3.93 -9.76
C ALA A 122 -8.04 3.28 -11.12
N ILE A 123 -9.33 3.13 -11.47
CA ILE A 123 -9.77 2.68 -12.80
C ILE A 123 -10.18 3.91 -13.60
N VAL A 124 -9.46 4.18 -14.70
CA VAL A 124 -9.68 5.35 -15.55
C VAL A 124 -9.89 4.94 -17.00
N GLY A 125 -10.51 5.80 -17.79
CA GLY A 125 -10.76 5.59 -19.21
C GLY A 125 -12.01 6.32 -19.67
N ARG A 126 -12.20 6.41 -20.99
CA ARG A 126 -13.38 7.03 -21.60
C ARG A 126 -14.67 6.33 -21.20
N PRO A 127 -15.83 7.00 -21.34
CA PRO A 127 -17.12 6.33 -21.25
C PRO A 127 -17.20 5.14 -22.22
N ASN A 128 -17.82 4.06 -21.79
CA ASN A 128 -18.02 2.84 -22.56
C ASN A 128 -16.72 2.06 -22.95
N ALA A 129 -15.53 2.45 -22.45
CA ALA A 129 -14.30 1.67 -22.62
C ALA A 129 -14.36 0.32 -21.90
N GLY A 130 -15.27 0.16 -20.91
CA GLY A 130 -15.49 -1.09 -20.19
C GLY A 130 -15.06 -1.07 -18.73
N LYS A 131 -14.89 0.12 -18.12
CA LYS A 131 -14.49 0.28 -16.71
C LYS A 131 -15.39 -0.48 -15.73
N SER A 132 -16.72 -0.30 -15.84
CA SER A 132 -17.69 -0.98 -14.99
C SER A 132 -17.68 -2.51 -15.21
N THR A 133 -17.39 -2.94 -16.43
CA THR A 133 -17.26 -4.39 -16.75
C THR A 133 -16.01 -4.95 -16.09
N LEU A 134 -14.89 -4.22 -16.17
CA LEU A 134 -13.64 -4.58 -15.48
C LEU A 134 -13.84 -4.60 -13.96
N LEU A 135 -14.49 -3.59 -13.39
CA LEU A 135 -14.80 -3.53 -11.97
C LEU A 135 -15.60 -4.76 -11.53
N ASN A 136 -16.67 -5.12 -12.27
CA ASN A 136 -17.49 -6.29 -12.00
C ASN A 136 -16.71 -7.61 -12.19
N LEU A 137 -15.81 -7.66 -13.16
CA LEU A 137 -14.93 -8.82 -13.37
C LEU A 137 -14.00 -9.00 -12.16
N LEU A 138 -13.35 -7.94 -11.71
CA LEU A 138 -12.48 -7.95 -10.55
C LEU A 138 -13.25 -8.28 -9.27
N ALA A 139 -14.45 -7.74 -9.08
CA ALA A 139 -15.33 -8.04 -7.96
C ALA A 139 -15.80 -9.51 -7.91
N GLY A 140 -15.85 -10.19 -9.06
CA GLY A 140 -16.17 -11.61 -9.17
C GLY A 140 -15.01 -12.55 -8.85
N PHE A 141 -13.79 -12.06 -8.65
CA PHE A 141 -12.68 -12.83 -8.07
C PHE A 141 -12.95 -13.04 -6.57
N ASP A 142 -12.80 -14.27 -6.09
CA ASP A 142 -13.18 -14.80 -4.80
C ASP A 142 -13.07 -13.79 -3.63
N ARG A 143 -14.21 -13.59 -2.99
CA ARG A 143 -14.44 -12.77 -1.81
C ARG A 143 -14.19 -11.27 -1.96
N ALA A 144 -15.06 -10.61 -2.72
CA ALA A 144 -15.36 -9.22 -2.42
C ALA A 144 -15.91 -9.15 -0.99
N ILE A 145 -15.08 -8.94 -0.02
CA ILE A 145 -15.51 -8.56 1.33
C ILE A 145 -15.94 -7.10 1.20
N VAL A 146 -17.19 -6.88 0.81
CA VAL A 146 -17.85 -5.59 0.99
C VAL A 146 -18.08 -5.43 2.48
N THR A 147 -17.04 -5.07 3.21
CA THR A 147 -17.23 -4.50 4.55
C THR A 147 -17.32 -2.99 4.36
N PRO A 148 -18.49 -2.38 4.64
CA PRO A 148 -18.48 -0.97 4.97
C PRO A 148 -17.69 -0.85 6.28
N VAL A 149 -16.41 -0.53 6.19
CA VAL A 149 -15.62 -0.17 7.37
C VAL A 149 -16.15 1.18 7.85
N ALA A 150 -17.17 1.11 8.70
CA ALA A 150 -17.64 2.24 9.46
C ALA A 150 -16.50 2.65 10.41
N GLY A 151 -15.76 3.71 10.07
CA GLY A 151 -14.76 4.25 10.98
C GLY A 151 -13.61 5.03 10.35
N THR A 152 -13.34 4.90 9.06
CA THR A 152 -12.34 5.74 8.38
C THR A 152 -13.04 6.85 7.61
N THR A 153 -13.27 7.94 8.30
CA THR A 153 -13.78 9.20 7.75
C THR A 153 -12.71 9.83 6.87
N ARG A 154 -12.55 9.40 5.61
CA ARG A 154 -11.97 10.30 4.60
C ARG A 154 -12.08 9.85 3.15
N ASP A 155 -12.17 8.56 2.82
CA ASP A 155 -12.16 8.15 1.41
C ASP A 155 -13.23 7.10 1.10
N VAL A 156 -14.02 7.35 0.07
CA VAL A 156 -15.02 6.41 -0.44
C VAL A 156 -14.25 5.35 -1.23
N VAL A 157 -13.85 4.26 -0.57
CA VAL A 157 -13.46 3.02 -1.25
C VAL A 157 -14.75 2.45 -1.82
N GLU A 158 -14.90 2.46 -3.15
CA GLU A 158 -16.12 1.94 -3.77
C GLU A 158 -16.17 0.41 -3.66
N GLN A 159 -15.01 -0.25 -3.76
CA GLN A 159 -14.92 -1.70 -3.65
C GLN A 159 -13.50 -2.15 -3.30
N ALA A 160 -13.36 -3.12 -2.39
CA ALA A 160 -12.10 -3.81 -2.14
C ALA A 160 -12.16 -5.21 -2.76
N VAL A 161 -11.11 -5.59 -3.48
CA VAL A 161 -10.98 -6.88 -4.16
C VAL A 161 -9.70 -7.55 -3.71
N GLN A 162 -9.77 -8.84 -3.38
CA GLN A 162 -8.59 -9.63 -3.04
C GLN A 162 -8.06 -10.35 -4.29
N LEU A 163 -6.84 -10.02 -4.71
CA LEU A 163 -6.11 -10.71 -5.77
C LEU A 163 -4.94 -11.49 -5.16
N GLY A 164 -5.12 -12.79 -4.96
CA GLY A 164 -4.15 -13.60 -4.23
C GLY A 164 -3.97 -13.09 -2.79
N ASP A 165 -2.76 -12.66 -2.44
CA ASP A 165 -2.44 -12.11 -1.12
C ASP A 165 -2.48 -10.57 -1.06
N ILE A 166 -2.82 -9.89 -2.16
CA ILE A 166 -2.87 -8.43 -2.25
C ILE A 166 -4.31 -7.95 -2.30
N ARG A 167 -4.65 -6.99 -1.46
CA ARG A 167 -5.91 -6.28 -1.50
C ARG A 167 -5.78 -5.08 -2.44
N LEU A 168 -6.70 -4.96 -3.41
CA LEU A 168 -6.88 -3.77 -4.22
C LEU A 168 -8.06 -2.97 -3.69
N ASN A 169 -7.84 -1.73 -3.30
CA ASN A 169 -8.88 -0.76 -2.97
C ASN A 169 -9.26 -0.04 -4.25
N LEU A 170 -10.34 -0.44 -4.90
CA LEU A 170 -10.76 0.10 -6.20
C LEU A 170 -11.54 1.40 -6.02
N PHE A 171 -11.15 2.42 -6.77
CA PHE A 171 -11.85 3.67 -6.88
C PHE A 171 -12.36 3.85 -8.32
N ASP A 172 -13.66 4.03 -8.52
CA ASP A 172 -14.20 4.40 -9.82
C ASP A 172 -14.07 5.91 -10.02
N THR A 173 -13.36 6.28 -11.07
CA THR A 173 -13.20 7.67 -11.49
C THR A 173 -14.17 8.03 -12.61
N ALA A 174 -15.39 7.47 -12.61
CA ALA A 174 -16.40 7.67 -13.66
C ALA A 174 -16.75 9.15 -13.94
N GLY A 175 -16.33 10.07 -13.06
CA GLY A 175 -16.59 11.52 -13.14
C GLY A 175 -15.51 12.38 -13.79
N LEU A 176 -14.52 11.84 -14.52
CA LEU A 176 -13.43 12.64 -15.13
C LEU A 176 -13.84 13.41 -16.40
N ARG A 177 -15.08 13.87 -16.51
CA ARG A 177 -15.49 14.76 -17.61
C ARG A 177 -15.26 16.22 -17.23
N GLU A 178 -14.69 16.99 -18.15
CA GLU A 178 -14.71 18.45 -18.06
C GLU A 178 -16.16 18.91 -18.21
N THR A 179 -16.72 19.57 -17.20
CA THR A 179 -18.04 20.16 -17.23
C THR A 179 -17.95 21.61 -16.78
N GLU A 180 -18.84 22.46 -17.32
CA GLU A 180 -18.94 23.88 -16.97
C GLU A 180 -19.67 24.10 -15.63
N ASP A 181 -20.21 23.04 -15.02
CA ASP A 181 -20.94 23.15 -13.75
C ASP A 181 -20.00 23.07 -12.54
N ALA A 182 -20.07 24.04 -11.64
CA ALA A 182 -19.15 24.19 -10.50
C ALA A 182 -19.18 22.99 -9.51
N ILE A 183 -20.30 22.27 -9.41
CA ILE A 183 -20.46 21.09 -8.55
C ILE A 183 -19.77 19.88 -9.18
N GLU A 184 -19.88 19.72 -10.49
CA GLU A 184 -19.19 18.66 -11.25
C GLU A 184 -17.68 18.92 -11.31
N ALA A 185 -17.23 20.17 -11.45
CA ALA A 185 -15.82 20.55 -11.45
C ALA A 185 -15.11 20.17 -10.14
N GLU A 186 -15.79 20.26 -8.99
CA GLU A 186 -15.24 19.81 -7.71
C GLU A 186 -15.13 18.27 -7.65
N GLY A 187 -16.11 17.55 -8.18
CA GLY A 187 -16.08 16.08 -8.32
C GLY A 187 -14.91 15.62 -9.20
N ILE A 188 -14.71 16.27 -10.33
CA ILE A 188 -13.59 16.02 -11.26
C ILE A 188 -12.25 16.30 -10.57
N ARG A 189 -12.10 17.41 -9.84
CA ARG A 189 -10.88 17.74 -9.10
C ARG A 189 -10.56 16.69 -8.05
N ARG A 190 -11.55 16.17 -7.33
CA ARG A 190 -11.38 15.07 -6.36
C ARG A 190 -10.96 13.77 -7.03
N SER A 191 -11.53 13.45 -8.17
CA SER A 191 -11.15 12.25 -8.95
C SER A 191 -9.72 12.34 -9.47
N TRP A 192 -9.27 13.54 -9.92
CA TRP A 192 -7.88 13.75 -10.32
C TRP A 192 -6.91 13.65 -9.14
N LYS A 193 -7.28 14.19 -7.98
CA LYS A 193 -6.47 14.09 -6.78
C LYS A 193 -6.29 12.62 -6.36
N LYS A 194 -7.37 11.83 -6.40
CA LYS A 194 -7.31 10.38 -6.14
C LYS A 194 -6.43 9.63 -7.13
N LEU A 195 -6.48 10.00 -8.41
CA LEU A 195 -5.57 9.46 -9.41
C LEU A 195 -4.10 9.79 -9.07
N GLU A 196 -3.84 10.99 -8.53
CA GLU A 196 -2.50 11.41 -8.11
C GLU A 196 -1.97 10.64 -6.90
N GLU A 197 -2.84 10.23 -6.02
CA GLU A 197 -2.54 9.48 -4.80
C GLU A 197 -2.57 7.95 -5.00
N ALA A 198 -3.10 7.46 -6.13
CA ALA A 198 -3.23 6.03 -6.42
C ALA A 198 -1.86 5.33 -6.51
N GLY A 199 -1.75 4.21 -5.80
CA GLY A 199 -0.59 3.31 -5.87
C GLY A 199 -0.54 2.48 -7.16
N LEU A 200 -1.69 2.33 -7.85
CA LEU A 200 -1.82 1.66 -9.15
C LEU A 200 -2.90 2.34 -9.99
N ILE A 201 -2.65 2.49 -11.28
CA ILE A 201 -3.63 3.00 -12.24
C ILE A 201 -3.92 1.92 -13.29
N LEU A 202 -5.20 1.56 -13.44
CA LEU A 202 -5.68 0.73 -14.53
C LEU A 202 -6.38 1.63 -15.56
N ALA A 203 -5.67 1.93 -16.65
CA ALA A 203 -6.20 2.77 -17.74
C ALA A 203 -6.86 1.87 -18.80
N VAL A 204 -8.18 1.99 -18.95
CA VAL A 204 -8.99 1.15 -19.84
C VAL A 204 -9.25 1.89 -21.15
N PHE A 205 -8.82 1.30 -22.25
CA PHE A 205 -9.00 1.79 -23.62
C PHE A 205 -9.93 0.87 -24.41
N ASP A 206 -10.69 1.43 -25.35
CA ASP A 206 -11.55 0.66 -26.24
C ASP A 206 -10.77 0.16 -27.46
N GLY A 207 -10.42 -1.11 -27.50
CA GLY A 207 -9.66 -1.73 -28.58
C GLY A 207 -10.38 -1.72 -29.94
N SER A 208 -11.72 -1.56 -29.94
CA SER A 208 -12.54 -1.58 -31.17
C SER A 208 -12.60 -0.23 -31.90
N GLU A 209 -12.05 0.85 -31.30
CA GLU A 209 -12.04 2.20 -31.89
C GLU A 209 -10.60 2.71 -32.07
N PRO A 210 -10.34 3.59 -33.04
CA PRO A 210 -9.04 4.26 -33.12
C PRO A 210 -8.77 5.12 -31.88
N PRO A 211 -7.50 5.31 -31.48
CA PRO A 211 -7.13 6.18 -30.37
C PRO A 211 -7.67 7.61 -30.57
N SER A 212 -8.38 8.12 -29.59
CA SER A 212 -8.87 9.49 -29.59
C SER A 212 -7.86 10.46 -28.96
N ARG A 213 -8.09 11.78 -29.07
CA ARG A 213 -7.31 12.80 -28.37
C ARG A 213 -7.41 12.64 -26.86
N GLU A 214 -8.57 12.23 -26.34
CA GLU A 214 -8.80 11.97 -24.91
C GLU A 214 -7.98 10.80 -24.41
N ASP A 215 -7.87 9.71 -25.21
CA ASP A 215 -7.06 8.53 -24.87
C ASP A 215 -5.58 8.89 -24.76
N LEU A 216 -5.07 9.70 -25.70
CA LEU A 216 -3.68 10.16 -25.67
C LEU A 216 -3.42 11.12 -24.49
N ALA A 217 -4.35 12.02 -24.20
CA ALA A 217 -4.23 12.91 -23.06
C ALA A 217 -4.25 12.14 -21.73
N LEU A 218 -5.09 11.10 -21.61
CA LEU A 218 -5.11 10.20 -20.46
C LEU A 218 -3.77 9.45 -20.33
N ALA A 219 -3.25 8.88 -21.43
CA ALA A 219 -1.99 8.18 -21.43
C ALA A 219 -0.83 9.09 -20.98
N GLN A 220 -0.75 10.31 -21.50
CA GLN A 220 0.26 11.30 -21.07
C GLN A 220 0.18 11.62 -19.58
N ARG A 221 -1.02 11.69 -19.01
CA ARG A 221 -1.21 11.95 -17.57
C ARG A 221 -0.81 10.75 -16.69
N CYS A 222 -0.80 9.55 -17.23
CA CYS A 222 -0.32 8.35 -16.53
C CYS A 222 1.21 8.22 -16.56
N ALA A 223 1.90 9.00 -17.37
CA ALA A 223 3.36 8.93 -17.53
C ALA A 223 4.10 9.10 -16.20
N GLY A 224 5.09 8.22 -15.95
CA GLY A 224 5.92 8.24 -14.73
C GLY A 224 5.21 7.74 -13.47
N ARG A 225 4.02 7.16 -13.59
CA ARG A 225 3.24 6.56 -12.49
C ARG A 225 3.16 5.04 -12.61
N PRO A 226 2.86 4.31 -11.51
CA PRO A 226 2.55 2.89 -11.59
C PRO A 226 1.23 2.68 -12.34
N ALA A 227 1.30 2.56 -13.68
CA ALA A 227 0.12 2.48 -14.52
C ALA A 227 0.22 1.31 -15.52
N ILE A 228 -0.91 0.61 -15.67
CA ILE A 228 -1.10 -0.48 -16.65
C ILE A 228 -2.21 -0.04 -17.61
N ALA A 229 -1.95 -0.16 -18.91
CA ALA A 229 -2.96 0.05 -19.93
C ALA A 229 -3.67 -1.27 -20.26
N LEU A 230 -5.00 -1.26 -20.24
CA LEU A 230 -5.86 -2.37 -20.60
C LEU A 230 -6.59 -2.01 -21.90
N VAL A 231 -6.21 -2.63 -23.01
CA VAL A 231 -6.88 -2.48 -24.31
C VAL A 231 -8.01 -3.51 -24.36
N ASN A 232 -9.20 -3.06 -23.99
CA ASN A 232 -10.39 -3.90 -23.82
C ASN A 232 -11.13 -4.13 -25.13
N LYS A 233 -12.05 -5.12 -25.14
CA LYS A 233 -12.88 -5.53 -26.25
C LYS A 233 -12.10 -6.28 -27.35
N GLU A 234 -11.19 -7.14 -26.94
CA GLU A 234 -10.43 -8.02 -27.86
C GLU A 234 -11.35 -8.98 -28.65
N ASP A 235 -12.60 -9.17 -28.18
CA ASP A 235 -13.68 -9.87 -28.89
C ASP A 235 -14.12 -9.18 -30.20
N LYS A 236 -13.66 -7.95 -30.44
CA LYS A 236 -13.97 -7.16 -31.62
C LYS A 236 -12.71 -6.93 -32.50
N PRO A 237 -12.90 -6.57 -33.80
CA PRO A 237 -11.78 -6.19 -34.64
C PRO A 237 -10.97 -5.05 -34.01
N THR A 238 -9.68 -5.29 -33.76
CA THR A 238 -8.77 -4.31 -33.18
C THR A 238 -8.54 -3.15 -34.14
N ARG A 239 -8.82 -1.93 -33.68
CA ARG A 239 -8.56 -0.67 -34.39
C ARG A 239 -7.68 0.28 -33.60
N PHE A 240 -7.42 -0.04 -32.33
CA PHE A 240 -6.62 0.76 -31.43
C PHE A 240 -5.14 0.50 -31.66
N ASP A 241 -4.39 1.55 -31.98
CA ASP A 241 -2.94 1.47 -32.08
C ASP A 241 -2.31 1.63 -30.69
N ALA A 242 -1.93 0.51 -30.09
CA ALA A 242 -1.36 0.45 -28.75
C ALA A 242 0.06 1.02 -28.68
N GLU A 243 0.80 1.11 -29.79
CA GLU A 243 2.15 1.67 -29.83
C GLU A 243 2.15 3.17 -29.45
N LEU A 244 1.06 3.88 -29.74
CA LEU A 244 0.91 5.30 -29.43
C LEU A 244 0.85 5.59 -27.92
N ILE A 245 0.41 4.63 -27.12
CA ILE A 245 0.28 4.78 -25.66
C ILE A 245 1.36 4.01 -24.89
N ALA A 246 2.00 3.01 -25.50
CA ALA A 246 2.97 2.15 -24.83
C ALA A 246 4.08 2.91 -24.07
N PRO A 247 4.62 4.05 -24.55
CA PRO A 247 5.68 4.77 -23.82
C PRO A 247 5.25 5.34 -22.46
N TYR A 248 3.95 5.44 -22.18
CA TYR A 248 3.42 6.04 -20.97
C TYR A 248 3.06 5.05 -19.87
N PHE A 249 3.16 3.74 -20.16
CA PHE A 249 2.74 2.67 -19.26
C PHE A 249 3.85 1.67 -18.98
N ALA A 250 3.85 1.09 -17.79
CA ALA A 250 4.75 -0.02 -17.46
C ALA A 250 4.41 -1.29 -18.26
N MET A 251 3.14 -1.46 -18.61
CA MET A 251 2.62 -2.60 -19.34
C MET A 251 1.36 -2.22 -20.12
N VAL A 252 1.19 -2.81 -21.30
CA VAL A 252 -0.03 -2.70 -22.12
C VAL A 252 -0.55 -4.12 -22.38
N LEU A 253 -1.77 -4.39 -21.95
CA LEU A 253 -2.40 -5.71 -22.03
C LEU A 253 -3.67 -5.66 -22.86
N PRO A 254 -3.80 -6.51 -23.90
CA PRO A 254 -5.09 -6.74 -24.54
C PRO A 254 -5.97 -7.60 -23.62
N VAL A 255 -7.24 -7.21 -23.46
CA VAL A 255 -8.18 -7.89 -22.56
C VAL A 255 -9.59 -7.94 -23.16
N CYS A 256 -10.38 -8.94 -22.76
CA CYS A 256 -11.81 -9.01 -23.02
C CYS A 256 -12.55 -9.17 -21.70
N CYS A 257 -12.97 -8.07 -21.08
CA CYS A 257 -13.64 -8.10 -19.77
C CYS A 257 -15.01 -8.84 -19.75
N ARG A 258 -15.52 -9.29 -20.91
CA ARG A 258 -16.78 -10.06 -21.00
C ARG A 258 -16.57 -11.57 -20.96
N GLU A 259 -15.37 -12.05 -21.20
CA GLU A 259 -15.07 -13.49 -21.23
C GLU A 259 -14.49 -13.95 -19.88
N GLU A 260 -14.95 -15.11 -19.40
CA GLU A 260 -14.41 -15.72 -18.17
C GLU A 260 -12.92 -16.08 -18.30
N GLY A 261 -12.41 -16.26 -19.52
CA GLY A 261 -11.00 -16.52 -19.81
C GLY A 261 -10.06 -15.36 -19.45
N SER A 262 -10.55 -14.11 -19.47
CA SER A 262 -9.81 -12.91 -19.08
C SER A 262 -9.39 -12.87 -17.61
N ARG A 263 -9.94 -13.78 -16.79
CA ARG A 263 -9.54 -13.97 -15.38
C ARG A 263 -8.15 -14.57 -15.21
N LYS A 264 -7.47 -14.95 -16.28
CA LYS A 264 -6.14 -15.60 -16.22
C LYS A 264 -4.99 -14.68 -16.71
N VAL A 265 -5.33 -13.48 -17.16
CA VAL A 265 -4.40 -12.42 -17.52
C VAL A 265 -4.23 -11.48 -16.34
#